data_e4e2542cc3ab8621b82f160a56ab1ab9
#
_entry.id   e4e2542cc3ab8621b82f160a56ab1ab9
#
_cell.length_a   1.000
_cell.length_b   1.000
_cell.length_c   1.000
_cell.angle_alpha   90.00
_cell.angle_beta   90.00
_cell.angle_gamma   90.00
#
_symmetry.space_group_name_H-M   'P 1'
#
loop_
_entity.id
_entity.type
_entity.pdbx_description
1 polymer ?
#
loop_
_entity_poly.entity_id
_entity_poly.type
_entity_poly.pdbx_seq_one_letter_code
_entity_poly.pdbx_strand_id
1 'polypeptide(L)'
;METQSQKICKNIYDQINQFIYNLTNCLILLYSKINNYQIFFEEIDEFISLLTSLFFNQKDLNNDIYKIILEIISIKHAKTIEKFKTLSETYKYIQPEDFGVNEKFCITEKSVNYYMKCFKKNFGGKIPKIAFEKSIKMMKNLYFYRKPIDKLLLTTKMRMCIFEEIKEFWGQVPEEMNKKELKLEIDIDDYINIFEYIIIKSGMNDLIVHIEFIEAFTTEKTRKNIDDYNLQQIKVGLMQLNDLKENEKIIK
;
A
#
# COMPACT_ATOMS: atom_id res chain seq x y z
N MET A 1 -3.54 42.84 -9.06
CA MET A 1 -2.11 43.22 -9.01
C MET A 1 -1.42 42.33 -7.97
N GLU A 2 -0.49 41.51 -8.36
CA GLU A 2 0.32 40.72 -7.40
C GLU A 2 1.18 41.67 -6.57
N THR A 3 1.20 41.48 -5.26
CA THR A 3 2.07 42.22 -4.37
C THR A 3 3.55 41.86 -4.60
N GLN A 4 4.46 42.78 -4.25
CA GLN A 4 5.90 42.53 -4.39
C GLN A 4 6.34 41.30 -3.60
N SER A 5 5.72 41.03 -2.45
CA SER A 5 5.93 39.83 -1.62
C SER A 5 5.53 38.55 -2.35
N GLN A 6 4.39 38.55 -3.05
CA GLN A 6 3.95 37.39 -3.84
C GLN A 6 4.89 37.06 -5.00
N LYS A 7 5.45 38.10 -5.66
CA LYS A 7 6.44 37.90 -6.72
C LYS A 7 7.76 37.30 -6.19
N ILE A 8 8.22 37.74 -5.02
CA ILE A 8 9.42 37.20 -4.38
C ILE A 8 9.19 35.74 -3.99
N CYS A 9 8.07 35.41 -3.36
CA CYS A 9 7.73 34.04 -3.00
C CYS A 9 7.64 33.12 -4.23
N LYS A 10 7.05 33.61 -5.33
CA LYS A 10 6.98 32.85 -6.58
C LYS A 10 8.35 32.59 -7.18
N ASN A 11 9.22 33.59 -7.19
CA ASN A 11 10.59 33.46 -7.73
C ASN A 11 11.44 32.45 -6.91
N ILE A 12 11.37 32.54 -5.56
CA ILE A 12 12.03 31.56 -4.68
C ILE A 12 11.51 30.15 -4.93
N TYR A 13 10.20 30.03 -5.07
CA TYR A 13 9.52 28.78 -5.36
C TYR A 13 9.96 28.17 -6.70
N ASP A 14 10.02 28.97 -7.77
CA ASP A 14 10.48 28.53 -9.10
C ASP A 14 11.95 28.10 -9.07
N GLN A 15 12.80 28.80 -8.29
CA GLN A 15 14.21 28.42 -8.11
C GLN A 15 14.35 27.09 -7.35
N ILE A 16 13.57 26.86 -6.30
CA ILE A 16 13.55 25.59 -5.56
C ILE A 16 13.10 24.45 -6.48
N ASN A 17 12.03 24.64 -7.25
CA ASN A 17 11.56 23.63 -8.20
C ASN A 17 12.62 23.29 -9.26
N GLN A 18 13.30 24.30 -9.80
CA GLN A 18 14.37 24.10 -10.78
C GLN A 18 15.57 23.36 -10.17
N PHE A 19 15.93 23.69 -8.93
CA PHE A 19 16.99 23.01 -8.20
C PHE A 19 16.64 21.55 -7.95
N ILE A 20 15.43 21.26 -7.47
CA ILE A 20 14.94 19.89 -7.23
C ILE A 20 14.93 19.10 -8.54
N TYR A 21 14.41 19.67 -9.63
CA TYR A 21 14.40 19.05 -10.95
C TYR A 21 15.81 18.70 -11.45
N ASN A 22 16.75 19.62 -11.35
CA ASN A 22 18.14 19.41 -11.74
C ASN A 22 18.81 18.33 -10.89
N LEU A 23 18.58 18.34 -9.57
CA LEU A 23 19.11 17.35 -8.66
C LEU A 23 18.55 15.96 -8.95
N THR A 24 17.24 15.85 -9.20
CA THR A 24 16.60 14.58 -9.58
C THR A 24 17.22 14.00 -10.85
N ASN A 25 17.43 14.84 -11.88
CA ASN A 25 18.08 14.41 -13.11
C ASN A 25 19.53 13.97 -12.87
N CYS A 26 20.26 14.69 -12.03
CA CYS A 26 21.63 14.29 -11.63
C CYS A 26 21.64 12.94 -10.89
N LEU A 27 20.69 12.72 -9.96
CA LEU A 27 20.55 11.47 -9.23
C LEU A 27 20.20 10.30 -10.17
N ILE A 28 19.30 10.50 -11.11
CA ILE A 28 18.95 9.48 -12.14
C ILE A 28 20.18 9.13 -12.99
N LEU A 29 20.95 10.13 -13.43
CA LEU A 29 22.16 9.91 -14.22
C LEU A 29 23.26 9.22 -13.40
N LEU A 30 23.43 9.58 -12.13
CA LEU A 30 24.36 8.94 -11.22
C LEU A 30 23.96 7.49 -10.93
N TYR A 31 22.68 7.22 -10.68
CA TYR A 31 22.17 5.87 -10.45
C TYR A 31 22.53 4.91 -11.59
N SER A 32 22.49 5.37 -12.84
CA SER A 32 22.86 4.56 -14.01
C SER A 32 24.38 4.25 -14.09
N LYS A 33 25.23 4.92 -13.30
CA LYS A 33 26.69 4.84 -13.38
C LYS A 33 27.37 4.34 -12.11
N ILE A 34 26.68 4.24 -10.97
CA ILE A 34 27.29 3.93 -9.67
C ILE A 34 27.16 2.44 -9.35
N ASN A 35 28.32 1.80 -9.07
CA ASN A 35 28.39 0.42 -8.58
C ASN A 35 28.18 0.29 -7.06
N ASN A 36 28.14 1.40 -6.31
CA ASN A 36 27.96 1.40 -4.86
C ASN A 36 26.62 2.05 -4.49
N TYR A 37 25.58 1.21 -4.47
CA TYR A 37 24.19 1.63 -4.21
C TYR A 37 23.96 2.11 -2.77
N GLN A 38 24.76 1.68 -1.80
CA GLN A 38 24.52 1.98 -0.39
C GLN A 38 24.76 3.47 -0.09
N ILE A 39 25.89 4.04 -0.52
CA ILE A 39 26.19 5.46 -0.36
C ILE A 39 25.13 6.33 -1.05
N PHE A 40 24.70 5.90 -2.24
CA PHE A 40 23.67 6.63 -2.99
C PHE A 40 22.33 6.67 -2.25
N PHE A 41 21.95 5.60 -1.57
CA PHE A 41 20.70 5.56 -0.80
C PHE A 41 20.77 6.40 0.47
N GLU A 42 21.92 6.45 1.14
CA GLU A 42 22.17 7.34 2.28
C GLU A 42 22.00 8.81 1.89
N GLU A 43 22.56 9.23 0.77
CA GLU A 43 22.41 10.59 0.22
C GLU A 43 20.94 10.92 -0.12
N ILE A 44 20.20 9.96 -0.68
CA ILE A 44 18.75 10.13 -0.95
C ILE A 44 17.99 10.31 0.36
N ASP A 45 18.27 9.50 1.38
CA ASP A 45 17.58 9.57 2.68
C ASP A 45 17.86 10.90 3.39
N GLU A 46 19.10 11.41 3.35
CA GLU A 46 19.45 12.74 3.83
C GLU A 46 18.69 13.83 3.07
N PHE A 47 18.61 13.71 1.75
CA PHE A 47 17.88 14.66 0.92
C PHE A 47 16.37 14.66 1.19
N ILE A 48 15.75 13.49 1.31
CA ILE A 48 14.32 13.37 1.69
C ILE A 48 14.10 13.99 3.07
N SER A 49 15.00 13.72 4.03
CA SER A 49 14.95 14.29 5.38
C SER A 49 15.04 15.82 5.35
N LEU A 50 15.93 16.38 4.54
CA LEU A 50 16.07 17.83 4.34
C LEU A 50 14.80 18.43 3.74
N LEU A 51 14.27 17.84 2.66
CA LEU A 51 13.03 18.30 2.04
C LEU A 51 11.87 18.25 3.04
N THR A 52 11.76 17.17 3.80
CA THR A 52 10.74 17.03 4.84
C THR A 52 10.86 18.15 5.86
N SER A 53 12.07 18.47 6.34
CA SER A 53 12.29 19.53 7.33
C SER A 53 11.94 20.92 6.80
N LEU A 54 12.24 21.19 5.53
CA LEU A 54 11.98 22.49 4.90
C LEU A 54 10.51 22.73 4.61
N PHE A 55 9.77 21.67 4.24
CA PHE A 55 8.39 21.80 3.75
C PHE A 55 7.33 21.27 4.71
N PHE A 56 7.74 20.66 5.81
CA PHE A 56 6.84 20.01 6.77
C PHE A 56 5.73 20.93 7.32
N ASN A 57 6.04 22.20 7.52
CA ASN A 57 5.12 23.20 8.08
C ASN A 57 4.27 23.93 7.01
N GLN A 58 4.45 23.65 5.74
CA GLN A 58 3.68 24.29 4.68
C GLN A 58 2.45 23.46 4.33
N LYS A 59 1.26 24.00 4.61
CA LYS A 59 -0.04 23.34 4.36
C LYS A 59 -0.31 23.04 2.89
N ASP A 60 0.36 23.70 1.96
CA ASP A 60 0.18 23.60 0.52
C ASP A 60 1.52 23.41 -0.19
N LEU A 61 2.16 22.26 0.04
CA LEU A 61 3.19 21.80 -0.87
C LEU A 61 2.57 21.61 -2.26
N ASN A 62 3.22 22.20 -3.27
CA ASN A 62 2.79 22.03 -4.64
C ASN A 62 2.81 20.55 -5.01
N ASN A 63 1.79 20.11 -5.72
CA ASN A 63 1.64 18.76 -6.22
C ASN A 63 2.86 18.26 -7.02
N ASP A 64 3.62 19.17 -7.63
CA ASP A 64 4.82 18.84 -8.39
C ASP A 64 5.99 18.40 -7.49
N ILE A 65 6.11 19.00 -6.29
CA ILE A 65 7.12 18.57 -5.31
C ILE A 65 6.81 17.15 -4.82
N TYR A 66 5.56 16.84 -4.49
CA TYR A 66 5.18 15.47 -4.12
C TYR A 66 5.49 14.45 -5.21
N LYS A 67 5.27 14.83 -6.49
CA LYS A 67 5.60 13.96 -7.62
C LYS A 67 7.11 13.69 -7.70
N ILE A 68 7.93 14.73 -7.58
CA ILE A 68 9.39 14.60 -7.60
C ILE A 68 9.88 13.71 -6.46
N ILE A 69 9.34 13.89 -5.25
CA ILE A 69 9.70 13.07 -4.10
C ILE A 69 9.35 11.60 -4.35
N LEU A 70 8.16 11.32 -4.88
CA LEU A 70 7.78 9.95 -5.23
C LEU A 70 8.71 9.35 -6.29
N GLU A 71 9.15 10.13 -7.28
CA GLU A 71 10.12 9.69 -8.28
C GLU A 71 11.47 9.35 -7.64
N ILE A 72 11.96 10.17 -6.70
CA ILE A 72 13.21 9.89 -5.97
C ILE A 72 13.11 8.61 -5.14
N ILE A 73 12.03 8.44 -4.38
CA ILE A 73 11.79 7.22 -3.61
C ILE A 73 11.67 6.01 -4.55
N SER A 74 11.05 6.17 -5.73
CA SER A 74 10.94 5.10 -6.73
C SER A 74 12.31 4.64 -7.24
N ILE A 75 13.26 5.55 -7.43
CA ILE A 75 14.63 5.20 -7.82
C ILE A 75 15.30 4.37 -6.72
N LYS A 76 15.15 4.76 -5.46
CA LYS A 76 15.65 4.01 -4.30
C LYS A 76 15.13 2.57 -4.30
N HIS A 77 13.85 2.37 -4.61
CA HIS A 77 13.20 1.07 -4.57
C HIS A 77 13.10 0.34 -5.92
N ALA A 78 13.85 0.76 -6.94
CA ALA A 78 13.72 0.22 -8.29
C ALA A 78 13.81 -1.32 -8.37
N LYS A 79 14.72 -1.94 -7.60
CA LYS A 79 14.85 -3.40 -7.55
C LYS A 79 13.64 -4.07 -6.90
N THR A 80 13.12 -3.50 -5.82
CA THR A 80 11.93 -3.99 -5.12
C THR A 80 10.70 -3.89 -6.01
N ILE A 81 10.55 -2.78 -6.75
CA ILE A 81 9.47 -2.57 -7.71
C ILE A 81 9.50 -3.63 -8.81
N GLU A 82 10.67 -3.89 -9.39
CA GLU A 82 10.82 -4.92 -10.45
C GLU A 82 10.51 -6.32 -9.90
N LYS A 83 10.93 -6.62 -8.67
CA LYS A 83 10.58 -7.88 -8.01
C LYS A 83 9.06 -8.01 -7.83
N PHE A 84 8.38 -6.98 -7.33
CA PHE A 84 6.92 -7.01 -7.15
C PHE A 84 6.17 -7.12 -8.47
N LYS A 85 6.68 -6.52 -9.54
CA LYS A 85 6.14 -6.69 -10.88
C LYS A 85 6.23 -8.17 -11.32
N THR A 86 7.38 -8.78 -11.17
CA THR A 86 7.58 -10.22 -11.44
C THR A 86 6.65 -11.09 -10.60
N LEU A 87 6.51 -10.81 -9.30
CA LEU A 87 5.59 -11.52 -8.42
C LEU A 87 4.13 -11.37 -8.88
N SER A 88 3.69 -10.17 -9.21
CA SER A 88 2.32 -9.91 -9.68
C SER A 88 1.99 -10.63 -11.00
N GLU A 89 2.95 -10.74 -11.90
CA GLU A 89 2.82 -11.47 -13.15
C GLU A 89 2.79 -12.99 -12.92
N THR A 90 3.71 -13.50 -12.09
CA THR A 90 3.83 -14.92 -11.75
C THR A 90 2.59 -15.44 -11.03
N TYR A 91 2.10 -14.67 -10.07
CA TYR A 91 0.98 -15.05 -9.20
C TYR A 91 -0.36 -14.45 -9.62
N LYS A 92 -0.54 -14.16 -10.90
CA LYS A 92 -1.76 -13.57 -11.46
C LYS A 92 -3.05 -14.32 -11.10
N TYR A 93 -2.98 -15.65 -10.98
CA TYR A 93 -4.13 -16.53 -10.72
C TYR A 93 -4.23 -17.01 -9.27
N ILE A 94 -3.36 -16.52 -8.39
CA ILE A 94 -3.33 -16.89 -6.97
C ILE A 94 -4.65 -16.54 -6.28
N GLN A 95 -5.00 -17.30 -5.25
CA GLN A 95 -6.19 -17.11 -4.42
C GLN A 95 -5.76 -16.76 -2.98
N PRO A 96 -6.66 -16.19 -2.14
CA PRO A 96 -6.33 -15.84 -0.76
C PRO A 96 -5.79 -17.02 0.06
N GLU A 97 -6.35 -18.21 -0.14
CA GLU A 97 -5.92 -19.44 0.53
C GLU A 97 -4.47 -19.83 0.26
N ASP A 98 -3.93 -19.43 -0.89
CA ASP A 98 -2.53 -19.71 -1.22
C ASP A 98 -1.55 -18.87 -0.38
N PHE A 99 -2.02 -17.72 0.14
CA PHE A 99 -1.31 -16.89 1.13
C PHE A 99 -1.50 -17.36 2.57
N GLY A 100 -2.20 -18.46 2.80
CA GLY A 100 -2.48 -18.98 4.14
C GLY A 100 -3.63 -18.25 4.85
N VAL A 101 -4.46 -17.51 4.12
CA VAL A 101 -5.69 -16.93 4.67
C VAL A 101 -6.61 -18.05 5.15
N ASN A 102 -7.10 -17.94 6.38
CA ASN A 102 -8.02 -18.92 6.94
C ASN A 102 -9.25 -19.13 6.05
N GLU A 103 -9.67 -20.39 5.86
CA GLU A 103 -10.78 -20.77 4.97
C GLU A 103 -12.03 -19.91 5.15
N LYS A 104 -12.34 -19.50 6.38
CA LYS A 104 -13.51 -18.66 6.68
C LYS A 104 -13.39 -17.21 6.15
N PHE A 105 -12.19 -16.72 5.86
CA PHE A 105 -11.96 -15.34 5.43
C PHE A 105 -11.60 -15.22 3.95
N CYS A 106 -11.40 -16.34 3.23
CA CYS A 106 -11.01 -16.31 1.82
C CYS A 106 -12.04 -15.66 0.90
N ILE A 107 -13.34 -15.69 1.28
CA ILE A 107 -14.49 -15.27 0.44
C ILE A 107 -14.46 -15.90 -0.97
N THR A 108 -14.02 -17.16 -1.03
CA THR A 108 -13.92 -18.01 -2.22
C THR A 108 -14.72 -19.29 -2.04
N GLU A 109 -14.58 -20.24 -2.96
CA GLU A 109 -15.13 -21.60 -2.80
C GLU A 109 -14.63 -22.31 -1.53
N LYS A 110 -13.43 -21.96 -1.05
CA LYS A 110 -12.89 -22.47 0.23
C LYS A 110 -13.79 -22.08 1.40
N SER A 111 -14.24 -20.81 1.45
CA SER A 111 -15.15 -20.34 2.49
C SER A 111 -16.52 -21.04 2.41
N VAL A 112 -17.01 -21.30 1.19
CA VAL A 112 -18.25 -22.07 0.99
C VAL A 112 -18.09 -23.50 1.49
N ASN A 113 -17.01 -24.18 1.16
CA ASN A 113 -16.70 -25.52 1.62
C ASN A 113 -16.55 -25.59 3.16
N TYR A 114 -15.89 -24.58 3.75
CA TYR A 114 -15.82 -24.41 5.20
C TYR A 114 -17.23 -24.32 5.80
N TYR A 115 -18.11 -23.47 5.24
CA TYR A 115 -19.49 -23.33 5.67
C TYR A 115 -20.26 -24.67 5.60
N MET A 116 -20.21 -25.35 4.46
CA MET A 116 -20.91 -26.64 4.27
C MET A 116 -20.40 -27.71 5.25
N LYS A 117 -19.10 -27.73 5.52
CA LYS A 117 -18.48 -28.66 6.48
C LYS A 117 -18.95 -28.40 7.92
N CYS A 118 -18.97 -27.13 8.34
CA CYS A 118 -19.33 -26.74 9.70
C CYS A 118 -20.83 -26.87 9.98
N PHE A 119 -21.67 -26.47 9.03
CA PHE A 119 -23.13 -26.33 9.23
C PHE A 119 -23.96 -27.42 8.55
N LYS A 120 -23.34 -28.28 7.73
CA LYS A 120 -24.01 -29.34 6.95
C LYS A 120 -25.19 -28.80 6.12
N LYS A 121 -25.08 -27.57 5.62
CA LYS A 121 -26.09 -26.88 4.81
C LYS A 121 -25.46 -26.31 3.55
N ASN A 122 -26.25 -26.17 2.51
CA ASN A 122 -25.78 -25.53 1.27
C ASN A 122 -25.66 -24.02 1.46
N PHE A 123 -24.59 -23.45 0.95
CA PHE A 123 -24.38 -22.00 0.89
C PHE A 123 -25.25 -21.42 -0.22
N GLY A 124 -26.24 -20.60 0.13
CA GLY A 124 -27.15 -19.99 -0.83
C GLY A 124 -26.68 -18.66 -1.43
N GLY A 125 -25.53 -18.18 -1.02
CA GLY A 125 -25.00 -16.89 -1.44
C GLY A 125 -24.18 -16.96 -2.74
N LYS A 126 -23.77 -15.77 -3.22
CA LYS A 126 -22.91 -15.64 -4.40
C LYS A 126 -21.45 -15.57 -3.99
N ILE A 127 -20.62 -16.31 -4.71
CA ILE A 127 -19.17 -16.21 -4.60
C ILE A 127 -18.71 -15.06 -5.53
N PRO A 128 -17.91 -14.10 -5.06
CA PRO A 128 -17.35 -13.06 -5.93
C PRO A 128 -16.40 -13.67 -6.96
N LYS A 129 -16.34 -13.09 -8.17
CA LYS A 129 -15.38 -13.54 -9.20
C LYS A 129 -13.94 -13.31 -8.79
N ILE A 130 -13.69 -12.26 -8.05
CA ILE A 130 -12.39 -11.89 -7.50
C ILE A 130 -12.61 -11.59 -6.03
N ALA A 131 -11.94 -12.34 -5.16
CA ALA A 131 -11.95 -12.07 -3.74
C ALA A 131 -11.40 -10.66 -3.46
N PHE A 132 -12.02 -9.93 -2.53
CA PHE A 132 -11.59 -8.59 -2.13
C PHE A 132 -11.52 -7.56 -3.28
N GLU A 133 -12.43 -7.65 -4.24
CA GLU A 133 -12.40 -6.80 -5.44
C GLU A 133 -12.49 -5.30 -5.10
N LYS A 134 -13.30 -4.92 -4.10
CA LYS A 134 -13.43 -3.53 -3.66
C LYS A 134 -12.13 -3.03 -3.04
N SER A 135 -11.51 -3.83 -2.18
CA SER A 135 -10.24 -3.52 -1.53
C SER A 135 -9.09 -3.42 -2.55
N ILE A 136 -9.06 -4.31 -3.55
CA ILE A 136 -8.10 -4.26 -4.67
C ILE A 136 -8.25 -2.95 -5.47
N LYS A 137 -9.48 -2.55 -5.80
CA LYS A 137 -9.76 -1.28 -6.47
C LYS A 137 -9.34 -0.09 -5.62
N MET A 138 -9.59 -0.16 -4.31
CA MET A 138 -9.21 0.91 -3.38
C MET A 138 -7.69 1.04 -3.28
N MET A 139 -6.93 -0.07 -3.27
CA MET A 139 -5.47 -0.06 -3.33
C MET A 139 -4.96 0.72 -4.53
N LYS A 140 -5.49 0.45 -5.72
CA LYS A 140 -5.12 1.17 -6.96
C LYS A 140 -5.39 2.67 -6.88
N ASN A 141 -6.35 3.10 -6.07
CA ASN A 141 -6.66 4.50 -5.91
C ASN A 141 -5.56 5.30 -5.20
N LEU A 142 -4.56 4.66 -4.56
CA LEU A 142 -3.40 5.35 -3.99
C LEU A 142 -2.66 6.22 -5.02
N TYR A 143 -2.67 5.86 -6.29
CA TYR A 143 -2.09 6.67 -7.37
C TYR A 143 -2.76 8.04 -7.53
N PHE A 144 -4.06 8.14 -7.27
CA PHE A 144 -4.84 9.37 -7.47
C PHE A 144 -4.68 10.36 -6.32
N TYR A 145 -4.27 9.90 -5.14
CA TYR A 145 -4.05 10.77 -4.00
C TYR A 145 -2.61 11.29 -4.01
N ARG A 146 -2.45 12.62 -3.94
CA ARG A 146 -1.13 13.26 -3.98
C ARG A 146 -0.59 13.56 -2.58
N LYS A 147 -1.46 13.96 -1.65
CA LYS A 147 -1.08 14.32 -0.29
C LYS A 147 -0.81 13.07 0.55
N PRO A 148 0.27 13.05 1.37
CA PRO A 148 0.60 11.92 2.22
C PRO A 148 -0.54 11.55 3.18
N ILE A 149 -1.20 12.57 3.76
CA ILE A 149 -2.31 12.35 4.69
C ILE A 149 -3.52 11.69 4.01
N ASP A 150 -3.82 12.03 2.76
CA ASP A 150 -4.93 11.42 2.03
C ASP A 150 -4.62 9.95 1.70
N LYS A 151 -3.35 9.64 1.38
CA LYS A 151 -2.89 8.27 1.19
C LYS A 151 -2.99 7.46 2.49
N LEU A 152 -2.58 8.04 3.62
CA LEU A 152 -2.71 7.42 4.94
C LEU A 152 -4.16 7.10 5.28
N LEU A 153 -5.07 8.06 5.10
CA LEU A 153 -6.51 7.84 5.32
C LEU A 153 -7.08 6.76 4.40
N LEU A 154 -6.56 6.65 3.18
CA LEU A 154 -6.99 5.60 2.25
C LEU A 154 -6.55 4.21 2.74
N THR A 155 -5.35 4.06 3.32
CA THR A 155 -4.91 2.77 3.90
C THR A 155 -5.82 2.32 5.04
N THR A 156 -6.26 3.26 5.87
CA THR A 156 -7.21 2.97 6.95
C THR A 156 -8.59 2.57 6.41
N LYS A 157 -9.10 3.27 5.38
CA LYS A 157 -10.35 2.91 4.70
C LYS A 157 -10.26 1.53 4.05
N MET A 158 -9.12 1.17 3.51
CA MET A 158 -8.90 -0.13 2.88
C MET A 158 -9.06 -1.28 3.89
N ARG A 159 -8.54 -1.11 5.12
CA ARG A 159 -8.79 -2.07 6.20
C ARG A 159 -10.29 -2.24 6.48
N MET A 160 -11.02 -1.13 6.60
CA MET A 160 -12.47 -1.18 6.79
C MET A 160 -13.18 -1.91 5.65
N CYS A 161 -12.74 -1.66 4.40
CA CYS A 161 -13.29 -2.30 3.22
C CYS A 161 -13.12 -3.83 3.24
N ILE A 162 -11.94 -4.33 3.66
CA ILE A 162 -11.70 -5.77 3.83
C ILE A 162 -12.72 -6.38 4.80
N PHE A 163 -12.92 -5.77 5.96
CA PHE A 163 -13.92 -6.24 6.93
C PHE A 163 -15.35 -6.20 6.37
N GLU A 164 -15.67 -5.16 5.60
CA GLU A 164 -17.00 -5.04 4.98
C GLU A 164 -17.23 -6.12 3.93
N GLU A 165 -16.25 -6.44 3.08
CA GLU A 165 -16.35 -7.49 2.08
C GLU A 165 -16.56 -8.87 2.72
N ILE A 166 -15.87 -9.16 3.84
CA ILE A 166 -16.06 -10.39 4.60
C ILE A 166 -17.47 -10.43 5.24
N LYS A 167 -17.91 -9.32 5.84
CA LYS A 167 -19.27 -9.23 6.41
C LYS A 167 -20.35 -9.36 5.34
N GLU A 168 -20.19 -8.75 4.17
CA GLU A 168 -21.12 -8.88 3.05
C GLU A 168 -21.21 -10.32 2.55
N PHE A 169 -20.07 -11.01 2.45
CA PHE A 169 -20.04 -12.41 2.05
C PHE A 169 -20.83 -13.28 3.03
N TRP A 170 -20.57 -13.16 4.32
CA TRP A 170 -21.24 -13.92 5.36
C TRP A 170 -22.66 -13.43 5.67
N GLY A 171 -22.99 -12.19 5.37
CA GLY A 171 -24.34 -11.63 5.47
C GLY A 171 -25.37 -12.30 4.56
N GLN A 172 -24.90 -13.08 3.56
CA GLN A 172 -25.75 -13.90 2.71
C GLN A 172 -26.26 -15.19 3.40
N VAL A 173 -25.74 -15.48 4.61
CA VAL A 173 -26.13 -16.63 5.43
C VAL A 173 -27.22 -16.21 6.42
N PRO A 174 -28.23 -17.07 6.74
CA PRO A 174 -29.27 -16.75 7.71
C PRO A 174 -28.69 -16.24 9.05
N GLU A 175 -29.33 -15.21 9.60
CA GLU A 175 -28.84 -14.47 10.78
C GLU A 175 -28.65 -15.34 12.03
N GLU A 176 -29.49 -16.37 12.19
CA GLU A 176 -29.44 -17.33 13.30
C GLU A 176 -28.13 -18.11 13.35
N MET A 177 -27.48 -18.31 12.19
CA MET A 177 -26.18 -19.00 12.07
C MET A 177 -25.01 -18.04 12.19
N ASN A 178 -25.21 -16.79 11.79
CA ASN A 178 -24.14 -15.78 11.75
C ASN A 178 -23.68 -15.36 13.16
N LYS A 179 -24.59 -15.34 14.13
CA LYS A 179 -24.34 -14.77 15.47
C LYS A 179 -23.68 -15.72 16.46
N LYS A 180 -23.84 -17.03 16.32
CA LYS A 180 -23.39 -17.99 17.35
C LYS A 180 -22.10 -18.75 17.02
N GLU A 181 -21.80 -18.95 15.74
CA GLU A 181 -20.78 -19.91 15.34
C GLU A 181 -19.70 -19.34 14.41
N LEU A 182 -19.99 -18.26 13.68
CA LEU A 182 -19.00 -17.56 12.86
C LEU A 182 -18.39 -16.39 13.66
N LYS A 183 -17.37 -16.68 14.46
CA LYS A 183 -16.53 -15.61 15.00
C LYS A 183 -15.75 -14.99 13.84
N LEU A 184 -16.25 -13.86 13.32
CA LEU A 184 -15.61 -13.10 12.23
C LEU A 184 -14.55 -12.12 12.78
N GLU A 185 -13.87 -12.52 13.84
CA GLU A 185 -12.69 -11.80 14.35
C GLU A 185 -11.51 -12.24 13.50
N ILE A 186 -10.98 -11.32 12.70
CA ILE A 186 -9.80 -11.53 11.89
C ILE A 186 -8.59 -11.25 12.78
N ASP A 187 -7.72 -12.23 12.92
CA ASP A 187 -6.44 -12.03 13.59
C ASP A 187 -5.44 -11.25 12.71
N ILE A 188 -4.29 -10.94 13.28
CA ILE A 188 -3.28 -10.12 12.61
C ILE A 188 -2.70 -10.87 11.41
N ASP A 189 -2.46 -12.15 11.55
CA ASP A 189 -1.82 -12.98 10.52
C ASP A 189 -2.74 -13.12 9.31
N ASP A 190 -4.02 -13.46 9.53
CA ASP A 190 -5.02 -13.49 8.46
C ASP A 190 -5.15 -12.14 7.74
N TYR A 191 -5.10 -11.03 8.51
CA TYR A 191 -5.16 -9.70 7.92
C TYR A 191 -3.95 -9.41 7.03
N ILE A 192 -2.73 -9.73 7.48
CA ILE A 192 -1.50 -9.56 6.70
C ILE A 192 -1.55 -10.42 5.44
N ASN A 193 -1.96 -11.67 5.55
CA ASN A 193 -2.09 -12.60 4.42
C ASN A 193 -3.11 -12.11 3.38
N ILE A 194 -4.26 -11.58 3.82
CA ILE A 194 -5.24 -10.92 2.93
C ILE A 194 -4.62 -9.72 2.24
N PHE A 195 -3.82 -8.94 2.96
CA PHE A 195 -3.15 -7.77 2.42
C PHE A 195 -2.13 -8.14 1.35
N GLU A 196 -1.32 -9.18 1.57
CA GLU A 196 -0.38 -9.74 0.58
C GLU A 196 -1.10 -10.12 -0.72
N TYR A 197 -2.23 -10.83 -0.59
CA TYR A 197 -3.09 -11.16 -1.73
C TYR A 197 -3.55 -9.90 -2.48
N ILE A 198 -4.04 -8.88 -1.76
CA ILE A 198 -4.52 -7.63 -2.35
C ILE A 198 -3.39 -6.90 -3.06
N ILE A 199 -2.18 -6.84 -2.48
CA ILE A 199 -1.00 -6.22 -3.10
C ILE A 199 -0.72 -6.87 -4.46
N ILE A 200 -0.58 -8.19 -4.49
CA ILE A 200 -0.29 -8.94 -5.72
C ILE A 200 -1.40 -8.76 -6.76
N LYS A 201 -2.66 -8.91 -6.35
CA LYS A 201 -3.82 -8.77 -7.26
C LYS A 201 -4.05 -7.36 -7.76
N SER A 202 -3.65 -6.35 -6.99
CA SER A 202 -3.75 -4.97 -7.44
C SER A 202 -2.76 -4.64 -8.55
N GLY A 203 -1.63 -5.36 -8.61
CA GLY A 203 -0.52 -5.03 -9.49
C GLY A 203 0.14 -3.70 -9.15
N MET A 204 -0.02 -3.22 -7.91
CA MET A 204 0.60 -1.98 -7.41
C MET A 204 2.03 -2.28 -6.95
N ASN A 205 2.93 -2.37 -7.93
CA ASN A 205 4.30 -2.84 -7.72
C ASN A 205 5.18 -1.83 -6.96
N ASP A 206 4.78 -0.57 -6.93
CA ASP A 206 5.45 0.54 -6.27
C ASP A 206 4.80 0.94 -4.92
N LEU A 207 4.01 0.05 -4.32
CA LEU A 207 3.36 0.33 -3.03
C LEU A 207 4.37 0.75 -1.95
N ILE A 208 5.57 0.15 -1.95
CA ILE A 208 6.66 0.52 -1.01
C ILE A 208 7.00 2.01 -1.08
N VAL A 209 6.97 2.60 -2.28
CA VAL A 209 7.24 4.03 -2.50
C VAL A 209 6.17 4.89 -1.81
N HIS A 210 4.90 4.49 -1.95
CA HIS A 210 3.80 5.21 -1.32
C HIS A 210 3.83 5.11 0.20
N ILE A 211 4.22 3.95 0.74
CA ILE A 211 4.34 3.75 2.19
C ILE A 211 5.47 4.60 2.77
N GLU A 212 6.65 4.57 2.16
CA GLU A 212 7.78 5.41 2.59
C GLU A 212 7.44 6.91 2.48
N PHE A 213 6.76 7.31 1.42
CA PHE A 213 6.28 8.68 1.27
C PHE A 213 5.30 9.09 2.38
N ILE A 214 4.37 8.22 2.77
CA ILE A 214 3.47 8.48 3.90
C ILE A 214 4.29 8.65 5.18
N GLU A 215 5.24 7.76 5.46
CA GLU A 215 6.07 7.82 6.67
C GLU A 215 6.91 9.08 6.75
N ALA A 216 7.56 9.46 5.66
CA ALA A 216 8.41 10.65 5.59
C ALA A 216 7.63 11.95 5.84
N PHE A 217 6.38 12.03 5.39
CA PHE A 217 5.59 13.26 5.41
C PHE A 217 4.39 13.25 6.39
N THR A 218 4.32 12.27 7.28
CA THR A 218 3.34 12.24 8.37
C THR A 218 4.07 12.04 9.70
N THR A 219 3.72 12.83 10.73
CA THR A 219 4.28 12.66 12.07
C THR A 219 3.47 11.67 12.89
N GLU A 220 4.06 11.14 13.97
CA GLU A 220 3.33 10.39 15.00
C GLU A 220 2.10 11.16 15.52
N LYS A 221 2.20 12.49 15.62
CA LYS A 221 1.07 13.34 16.04
C LYS A 221 -0.06 13.42 15.01
N THR A 222 0.25 13.29 13.72
CA THR A 222 -0.75 13.28 12.64
C THR A 222 -1.29 11.89 12.37
N ARG A 223 -0.51 10.85 12.69
CA ARG A 223 -0.94 9.46 12.64
C ARG A 223 -1.64 9.11 13.95
N LYS A 224 -2.92 8.83 13.88
CA LYS A 224 -3.65 8.23 15.01
C LYS A 224 -3.14 6.81 15.22
N ASN A 225 -3.27 6.28 16.42
CA ASN A 225 -2.81 4.93 16.76
C ASN A 225 -3.26 3.86 15.74
N ILE A 226 -4.49 3.97 15.25
CA ILE A 226 -5.03 3.03 14.26
C ILE A 226 -4.38 3.18 12.89
N ASP A 227 -4.05 4.40 12.47
CA ASP A 227 -3.42 4.67 11.18
C ASP A 227 -1.98 4.15 11.17
N ASP A 228 -1.24 4.37 12.26
CA ASP A 228 0.11 3.86 12.44
C ASP A 228 0.13 2.33 12.48
N TYR A 229 -0.78 1.73 13.25
CA TYR A 229 -0.94 0.28 13.31
C TYR A 229 -1.23 -0.33 11.92
N ASN A 230 -2.12 0.27 11.13
CA ASN A 230 -2.40 -0.20 9.78
C ASN A 230 -1.18 -0.08 8.86
N LEU A 231 -0.46 1.03 8.96
CA LEU A 231 0.75 1.27 8.16
C LEU A 231 1.82 0.20 8.45
N GLN A 232 2.03 -0.13 9.73
CA GLN A 232 2.97 -1.17 10.14
C GLN A 232 2.56 -2.55 9.59
N GLN A 233 1.28 -2.90 9.61
CA GLN A 233 0.82 -4.17 9.04
C GLN A 233 1.05 -4.26 7.52
N ILE A 234 0.82 -3.16 6.79
CA ILE A 234 1.14 -3.10 5.36
C ILE A 234 2.65 -3.32 5.13
N LYS A 235 3.49 -2.69 5.95
CA LYS A 235 4.95 -2.87 5.87
C LYS A 235 5.36 -4.32 6.12
N VAL A 236 4.77 -4.97 7.11
CA VAL A 236 5.04 -6.40 7.37
C VAL A 236 4.70 -7.24 6.14
N GLY A 237 3.52 -7.07 5.54
CA GLY A 237 3.14 -7.78 4.31
C GLY A 237 4.10 -7.49 3.14
N LEU A 238 4.50 -6.23 2.96
CA LEU A 238 5.51 -5.88 1.94
C LEU A 238 6.87 -6.53 2.20
N MET A 239 7.31 -6.61 3.45
CA MET A 239 8.57 -7.28 3.81
C MET A 239 8.49 -8.77 3.54
N GLN A 240 7.40 -9.44 3.94
CA GLN A 240 7.20 -10.86 3.68
C GLN A 240 7.19 -11.17 2.18
N LEU A 241 6.48 -10.36 1.37
CA LEU A 241 6.50 -10.48 -0.09
C LEU A 241 7.89 -10.23 -0.68
N ASN A 242 8.65 -9.28 -0.12
CA ASN A 242 10.02 -8.99 -0.58
C ASN A 242 10.99 -10.12 -0.22
N ASP A 243 10.75 -10.88 0.84
CA ASP A 243 11.59 -11.98 1.26
C ASP A 243 11.30 -13.29 0.51
N LEU A 244 10.18 -13.36 -0.23
CA LEU A 244 9.89 -14.51 -1.09
C LEU A 244 10.99 -14.71 -2.13
N LYS A 245 11.54 -15.92 -2.22
CA LYS A 245 12.46 -16.27 -3.28
C LYS A 245 11.70 -16.49 -4.58
N GLU A 246 12.33 -16.18 -5.71
CA GLU A 246 11.70 -16.21 -7.05
C GLU A 246 11.08 -17.55 -7.45
N ASN A 247 11.36 -18.65 -6.75
CA ASN A 247 10.87 -20.00 -7.02
C ASN A 247 10.17 -20.66 -5.81
N GLU A 248 9.99 -19.95 -4.70
CA GLU A 248 9.21 -20.47 -3.58
C GLU A 248 7.72 -20.34 -3.92
N LYS A 249 7.02 -21.49 -3.93
CA LYS A 249 5.57 -21.47 -3.95
C LYS A 249 5.10 -20.70 -2.71
N ILE A 250 4.27 -19.67 -2.90
CA ILE A 250 3.52 -19.04 -1.82
C ILE A 250 2.50 -20.07 -1.31
N ILE A 251 2.98 -21.17 -0.77
CA ILE A 251 2.13 -22.18 -0.11
C ILE A 251 2.55 -22.10 1.36
N LYS A 252 1.80 -21.29 2.11
CA LYS A 252 1.85 -21.32 3.58
C LYS A 252 0.91 -22.38 4.14
#